data_4dcb8d8729dd4021d9569afcf2085e6c
#
_entry.id   4dcb8d8729dd4021d9569afcf2085e6c
#
_cell.length_a   1.000
_cell.length_b   1.000
_cell.length_c   1.000
_cell.angle_alpha   90.00
_cell.angle_beta   90.00
_cell.angle_gamma   90.00
#
_symmetry.space_group_name_H-M   'P 1'
#
loop_
_entity.id
_entity.type
_entity.pdbx_description
1 polymer ?
#
loop_
_entity_poly.entity_id
_entity_poly.type
_entity_poly.pdbx_seq_one_letter_code
_entity_poly.pdbx_strand_id
1 'polypeptide(L)'
;MCIRDSSETDSEVISHILEYELARDNSPTKALRRTLAKLVGTWGLCAIFLEHDVMVCARNGSPLIIGQGDGETFVSSDPHALSSHTQSVVFMEDGDIATLTHENITMSNMHGHSFDTDVTIIEEEWEEAVLGDFEHYMLKEIYEQPDALRQCINGRFDRVRGNGRLGGLNMTPLELSKLPHVRLLGCGTANHAAEIGGFLIESLARIPSVAHISSEFRTNEPVINPNALHFAISQSGETADTLSAVKEILLKGGKVHGVVNVV
;
A
#
# COMPACT_ATOMS: atom_id res chain seq x y z
N MET A 1 -33.20 0.89 19.15
CA MET A 1 -31.84 0.52 18.65
C MET A 1 -30.87 1.37 19.41
N CYS A 2 -30.13 0.82 20.39
CA CYS A 2 -29.10 1.59 21.08
C CYS A 2 -27.91 1.70 20.13
N ILE A 3 -27.66 2.89 19.62
CA ILE A 3 -26.46 3.23 18.90
C ILE A 3 -25.35 3.21 19.97
N ARG A 4 -24.36 2.33 19.80
CA ARG A 4 -23.23 2.17 20.73
C ARG A 4 -21.94 2.81 20.22
N ASP A 5 -22.04 3.51 19.09
CA ASP A 5 -20.92 4.20 18.49
C ASP A 5 -20.42 5.33 19.42
N SER A 6 -19.13 5.34 19.65
CA SER A 6 -18.43 6.34 20.45
C SER A 6 -17.48 7.19 19.61
N SER A 7 -17.35 6.89 18.32
CA SER A 7 -16.48 7.60 17.38
C SER A 7 -17.19 7.81 16.03
N GLU A 8 -16.57 8.64 15.18
CA GLU A 8 -17.01 8.88 13.80
C GLU A 8 -16.34 7.93 12.78
N THR A 9 -15.53 6.96 13.25
CA THR A 9 -14.82 6.04 12.38
C THR A 9 -15.65 4.79 12.10
N ASP A 10 -15.66 4.35 10.84
CA ASP A 10 -16.30 3.10 10.41
C ASP A 10 -15.64 1.86 11.03
N SER A 11 -14.37 1.94 11.38
CA SER A 11 -13.61 0.85 12.02
C SER A 11 -14.19 0.44 13.38
N GLU A 12 -14.89 1.32 14.09
CA GLU A 12 -15.51 1.00 15.38
C GLU A 12 -16.54 -0.13 15.26
N VAL A 13 -17.25 -0.20 14.14
CA VAL A 13 -18.23 -1.27 13.87
C VAL A 13 -17.59 -2.65 13.93
N ILE A 14 -16.32 -2.77 13.56
CA ILE A 14 -15.58 -4.04 13.60
C ILE A 14 -15.45 -4.55 15.03
N SER A 15 -15.13 -3.69 15.98
CA SER A 15 -15.03 -4.08 17.41
C SER A 15 -16.34 -4.57 17.97
N HIS A 16 -17.45 -3.92 17.62
CA HIS A 16 -18.79 -4.36 18.05
C HIS A 16 -19.21 -5.71 17.45
N ILE A 17 -18.87 -5.96 16.18
CA ILE A 17 -19.12 -7.25 15.55
C ILE A 17 -18.23 -8.33 16.19
N LEU A 18 -16.97 -8.03 16.48
CA LEU A 18 -16.06 -8.96 17.15
C LEU A 18 -16.58 -9.35 18.54
N GLU A 19 -17.02 -8.40 19.35
CA GLU A 19 -17.63 -8.66 20.66
C GLU A 19 -18.85 -9.60 20.53
N TYR A 20 -19.75 -9.30 19.59
CA TYR A 20 -20.92 -10.13 19.33
C TYR A 20 -20.57 -11.54 18.88
N GLU A 21 -19.60 -11.70 17.99
CA GLU A 21 -19.16 -13.01 17.48
C GLU A 21 -18.36 -13.80 18.53
N LEU A 22 -17.60 -13.12 19.38
CA LEU A 22 -16.84 -13.76 20.46
C LEU A 22 -17.78 -14.41 21.50
N ALA A 23 -18.89 -13.76 21.82
CA ALA A 23 -19.88 -14.27 22.77
C ALA A 23 -20.50 -15.62 22.36
N ARG A 24 -20.33 -16.08 21.10
CA ARG A 24 -20.93 -17.33 20.60
C ARG A 24 -20.19 -18.60 21.05
N ASP A 25 -18.85 -18.55 21.05
CA ASP A 25 -18.00 -19.72 21.34
C ASP A 25 -16.67 -19.38 22.02
N ASN A 26 -16.53 -18.16 22.46
CA ASN A 26 -15.35 -17.67 23.18
C ASN A 26 -14.00 -17.95 22.47
N SER A 27 -13.99 -17.91 21.13
CA SER A 27 -12.82 -18.15 20.30
C SER A 27 -12.45 -16.92 19.46
N PRO A 28 -11.38 -16.17 19.81
CA PRO A 28 -10.93 -14.97 19.11
C PRO A 28 -10.77 -15.17 17.59
N THR A 29 -10.05 -16.22 17.18
CA THR A 29 -9.82 -16.52 15.76
C THR A 29 -11.09 -16.79 14.99
N LYS A 30 -12.05 -17.54 15.60
CA LYS A 30 -13.35 -17.80 14.96
C LYS A 30 -14.22 -16.54 14.93
N ALA A 31 -14.18 -15.72 15.99
CA ALA A 31 -14.88 -14.44 16.05
C ALA A 31 -14.38 -13.53 14.93
N LEU A 32 -13.07 -13.38 14.78
CA LEU A 32 -12.48 -12.59 13.68
C LEU A 32 -12.92 -13.13 12.33
N ARG A 33 -12.81 -14.43 12.07
CA ARG A 33 -13.20 -15.04 10.78
C ARG A 33 -14.66 -14.75 10.42
N ARG A 34 -15.58 -14.85 11.38
CA ARG A 34 -17.00 -14.54 11.16
C ARG A 34 -17.26 -13.06 10.96
N THR A 35 -16.47 -12.21 11.60
CA THR A 35 -16.51 -10.76 11.40
C THR A 35 -16.06 -10.40 9.99
N LEU A 36 -14.91 -10.91 9.56
CA LEU A 36 -14.36 -10.65 8.22
C LEU A 36 -15.33 -11.08 7.10
N ALA A 37 -16.09 -12.16 7.29
CA ALA A 37 -17.09 -12.60 6.33
C ALA A 37 -18.25 -11.60 6.12
N LYS A 38 -18.37 -10.59 6.99
CA LYS A 38 -19.40 -9.54 6.91
C LYS A 38 -18.83 -8.22 6.37
N LEU A 39 -17.51 -8.10 6.29
CA LEU A 39 -16.85 -6.89 5.82
C LEU A 39 -16.73 -6.90 4.30
N VAL A 40 -16.83 -5.73 3.72
CA VAL A 40 -16.61 -5.49 2.29
C VAL A 40 -15.56 -4.38 2.17
N GLY A 41 -14.51 -4.62 1.39
CA GLY A 41 -13.44 -3.65 1.19
C GLY A 41 -12.06 -4.24 1.43
N THR A 42 -11.11 -3.37 1.78
CA THR A 42 -9.72 -3.73 2.08
C THR A 42 -9.44 -3.48 3.56
N TRP A 43 -8.61 -4.33 4.16
CA TRP A 43 -8.18 -4.18 5.55
C TRP A 43 -6.81 -4.79 5.83
N GLY A 44 -6.07 -4.16 6.74
CA GLY A 44 -5.01 -4.76 7.53
C GLY A 44 -5.44 -4.61 8.98
N LEU A 45 -5.97 -5.67 9.58
CA LEU A 45 -6.66 -5.63 10.86
C LEU A 45 -5.89 -6.38 11.93
N CYS A 46 -5.73 -5.74 13.10
CA CYS A 46 -5.23 -6.35 14.32
C CYS A 46 -6.23 -6.14 15.45
N ALA A 47 -6.59 -7.21 16.13
CA ALA A 47 -7.48 -7.18 17.29
C ALA A 47 -6.82 -7.87 18.50
N ILE A 48 -6.72 -7.15 19.61
CA ILE A 48 -6.19 -7.66 20.87
C ILE A 48 -7.35 -8.12 21.74
N PHE A 49 -7.28 -9.35 22.21
CA PHE A 49 -8.26 -9.95 23.11
C PHE A 49 -7.63 -10.15 24.49
N LEU A 50 -7.78 -9.15 25.35
CA LEU A 50 -7.11 -9.10 26.65
C LEU A 50 -7.42 -10.30 27.54
N GLU A 51 -8.66 -10.78 27.58
CA GLU A 51 -9.05 -11.95 28.39
C GLU A 51 -8.48 -13.27 27.88
N HIS A 52 -7.99 -13.30 26.63
CA HIS A 52 -7.45 -14.50 25.99
C HIS A 52 -5.94 -14.44 25.82
N ASP A 53 -5.34 -13.32 26.15
CA ASP A 53 -3.90 -13.06 25.96
C ASP A 53 -3.42 -13.37 24.53
N VAL A 54 -4.21 -12.97 23.56
CA VAL A 54 -3.90 -13.16 22.13
C VAL A 54 -4.19 -11.91 21.32
N MET A 55 -3.41 -11.74 20.27
CA MET A 55 -3.69 -10.83 19.17
C MET A 55 -4.11 -11.66 17.94
N VAL A 56 -5.15 -11.25 17.25
CA VAL A 56 -5.56 -11.88 16.00
C VAL A 56 -5.53 -10.86 14.89
N CYS A 57 -4.85 -11.21 13.80
CA CYS A 57 -4.60 -10.33 12.67
C CYS A 57 -5.18 -10.92 11.41
N ALA A 58 -5.58 -10.06 10.46
CA ALA A 58 -6.04 -10.48 9.15
C ALA A 58 -5.70 -9.44 8.09
N ARG A 59 -5.39 -9.93 6.89
CA ARG A 59 -5.08 -9.10 5.72
C ARG A 59 -6.07 -9.33 4.59
N ASN A 60 -6.41 -8.24 3.91
CA ASN A 60 -7.08 -8.25 2.62
C ASN A 60 -6.82 -6.92 1.91
N GLY A 61 -5.95 -6.90 0.92
CA GLY A 61 -5.62 -5.72 0.10
C GLY A 61 -4.71 -4.69 0.77
N SER A 62 -4.67 -4.59 2.11
CA SER A 62 -3.75 -3.70 2.83
C SER A 62 -2.59 -4.50 3.41
N PRO A 63 -1.33 -4.04 3.29
CA PRO A 63 -0.17 -4.80 3.75
C PRO A 63 -0.24 -5.07 5.26
N LEU A 64 0.19 -6.26 5.65
CA LEU A 64 0.36 -6.65 7.05
C LEU A 64 1.46 -7.69 7.16
N ILE A 65 2.37 -7.48 8.10
CA ILE A 65 3.58 -8.28 8.30
C ILE A 65 3.67 -8.61 9.78
N ILE A 66 4.09 -9.82 10.09
CA ILE A 66 4.30 -10.27 11.45
C ILE A 66 5.80 -10.46 11.66
N GLY A 67 6.36 -9.86 12.70
CA GLY A 67 7.72 -10.06 13.15
C GLY A 67 7.77 -11.07 14.29
N GLN A 68 8.72 -11.98 14.27
CA GLN A 68 8.98 -12.92 15.35
C GLN A 68 10.27 -12.52 16.07
N GLY A 69 10.15 -12.07 17.31
CA GLY A 69 11.26 -11.74 18.22
C GLY A 69 11.52 -12.84 19.23
N ASP A 70 12.36 -12.56 20.20
CA ASP A 70 12.69 -13.46 21.32
C ASP A 70 11.66 -13.25 22.44
N GLY A 71 10.68 -14.15 22.53
CA GLY A 71 9.59 -14.06 23.51
C GLY A 71 8.56 -12.96 23.23
N GLU A 72 8.55 -12.41 22.02
CA GLU A 72 7.61 -11.36 21.61
C GLU A 72 7.27 -11.45 20.13
N THR A 73 6.09 -10.98 19.76
CA THR A 73 5.64 -10.89 18.37
C THR A 73 5.21 -9.47 18.04
N PHE A 74 5.51 -9.05 16.84
CA PHE A 74 5.24 -7.71 16.32
C PHE A 74 4.29 -7.77 15.13
N VAL A 75 3.54 -6.71 14.92
CA VAL A 75 2.73 -6.54 13.71
C VAL A 75 2.92 -5.15 13.15
N SER A 76 3.16 -5.06 11.86
CA SER A 76 3.30 -3.80 11.16
C SER A 76 2.76 -3.88 9.74
N SER A 77 2.44 -2.75 9.15
CA SER A 77 2.19 -2.62 7.72
C SER A 77 3.47 -2.39 6.90
N ASP A 78 4.56 -2.03 7.57
CA ASP A 78 5.85 -1.71 6.97
C ASP A 78 6.95 -2.56 7.62
N PRO A 79 7.71 -3.35 6.85
CA PRO A 79 8.80 -4.17 7.38
C PRO A 79 9.92 -3.33 8.03
N HIS A 80 10.16 -2.10 7.55
CA HIS A 80 11.17 -1.22 8.15
C HIS A 80 10.90 -0.88 9.61
N ALA A 81 9.62 -0.82 10.01
CA ALA A 81 9.24 -0.59 11.40
C ALA A 81 9.65 -1.76 12.33
N LEU A 82 9.91 -2.94 11.78
CA LEU A 82 10.31 -4.12 12.54
C LEU A 82 11.83 -4.31 12.59
N SER A 83 12.59 -3.62 11.76
CA SER A 83 14.04 -3.84 11.55
C SER A 83 14.88 -3.75 12.82
N SER A 84 14.51 -2.86 13.74
CA SER A 84 15.20 -2.70 15.03
C SER A 84 14.84 -3.78 16.06
N HIS A 85 13.82 -4.60 15.81
CA HIS A 85 13.30 -5.59 16.72
C HIS A 85 13.56 -7.02 16.27
N THR A 86 13.40 -7.29 14.97
CA THR A 86 13.61 -8.63 14.41
C THR A 86 13.89 -8.58 12.92
N GLN A 87 14.64 -9.59 12.44
CA GLN A 87 14.85 -9.88 11.03
C GLN A 87 13.94 -11.03 10.52
N SER A 88 13.30 -11.75 11.46
CA SER A 88 12.44 -12.86 11.13
C SER A 88 11.01 -12.38 10.93
N VAL A 89 10.52 -12.38 9.70
CA VAL A 89 9.20 -11.87 9.35
C VAL A 89 8.36 -12.87 8.58
N VAL A 90 7.05 -12.74 8.72
CA VAL A 90 6.04 -13.46 7.95
C VAL A 90 5.22 -12.45 7.18
N PHE A 91 5.27 -12.52 5.86
CA PHE A 91 4.41 -11.72 5.00
C PHE A 91 3.05 -12.40 4.89
N MET A 92 2.01 -11.70 5.31
CA MET A 92 0.64 -12.21 5.18
C MET A 92 0.14 -12.01 3.75
N GLU A 93 -0.59 -12.99 3.23
CA GLU A 93 -1.32 -12.89 1.97
C GLU A 93 -2.79 -12.49 2.17
N ASP A 94 -3.47 -12.08 1.10
CA ASP A 94 -4.88 -11.73 1.17
C ASP A 94 -5.73 -12.94 1.55
N GLY A 95 -6.49 -12.78 2.62
CA GLY A 95 -7.32 -13.85 3.19
C GLY A 95 -6.65 -14.64 4.32
N ASP A 96 -5.42 -14.32 4.68
CA ASP A 96 -4.74 -14.89 5.83
C ASP A 96 -5.28 -14.35 7.15
N ILE A 97 -5.29 -15.23 8.14
CA ILE A 97 -5.60 -14.92 9.54
C ILE A 97 -4.47 -15.47 10.40
N ALA A 98 -3.85 -14.62 11.18
CA ALA A 98 -2.83 -14.99 12.14
C ALA A 98 -3.37 -14.88 13.57
N THR A 99 -3.04 -15.85 14.40
CA THR A 99 -3.26 -15.80 15.86
C THR A 99 -1.88 -15.77 16.53
N LEU A 100 -1.63 -14.73 17.27
CA LEU A 100 -0.33 -14.41 17.86
C LEU A 100 -0.43 -14.50 19.39
N THR A 101 0.56 -15.15 19.98
CA THR A 101 0.86 -15.13 21.41
C THR A 101 2.27 -14.59 21.60
N HIS A 102 2.76 -14.48 22.81
CA HIS A 102 4.14 -14.04 23.07
C HIS A 102 5.19 -14.92 22.37
N GLU A 103 4.91 -16.22 22.19
CA GLU A 103 5.90 -17.19 21.70
C GLU A 103 5.53 -17.80 20.35
N ASN A 104 4.26 -17.75 19.95
CA ASN A 104 3.78 -18.55 18.83
C ASN A 104 2.97 -17.73 17.83
N ILE A 105 3.20 -18.02 16.56
CA ILE A 105 2.43 -17.55 15.42
C ILE A 105 1.68 -18.76 14.83
N THR A 106 0.37 -18.67 14.73
CA THR A 106 -0.46 -19.69 14.08
C THR A 106 -1.20 -19.08 12.91
N MET A 107 -0.93 -19.59 11.71
CA MET A 107 -1.56 -19.13 10.48
C MET A 107 -2.75 -19.99 10.08
N SER A 108 -3.79 -19.36 9.57
CA SER A 108 -4.95 -20.03 8.97
C SER A 108 -5.57 -19.16 7.90
N ASN A 109 -6.36 -19.74 7.02
CA ASN A 109 -7.12 -18.99 6.02
C ASN A 109 -8.57 -18.71 6.45
N MET A 110 -9.31 -17.98 5.61
CA MET A 110 -10.73 -17.69 5.82
C MET A 110 -11.61 -18.95 5.94
N HIS A 111 -11.18 -20.09 5.40
CA HIS A 111 -11.89 -21.36 5.51
C HIS A 111 -11.56 -22.15 6.78
N GLY A 112 -10.60 -21.68 7.57
CA GLY A 112 -10.18 -22.29 8.83
C GLY A 112 -9.14 -23.41 8.68
N HIS A 113 -8.54 -23.54 7.52
CA HIS A 113 -7.42 -24.46 7.32
C HIS A 113 -6.15 -23.79 7.84
N SER A 114 -5.50 -24.42 8.81
CA SER A 114 -4.18 -24.00 9.29
C SER A 114 -3.10 -24.45 8.32
N PHE A 115 -2.05 -23.66 8.21
CA PHE A 115 -0.87 -23.94 7.40
C PHE A 115 0.39 -23.49 8.15
N ASP A 116 1.54 -24.04 7.74
CA ASP A 116 2.82 -23.71 8.35
C ASP A 116 3.21 -22.27 8.03
N THR A 117 3.86 -21.63 8.98
CA THR A 117 4.33 -20.27 8.86
C THR A 117 5.60 -20.24 8.00
N ASP A 118 5.56 -19.53 6.89
CA ASP A 118 6.74 -19.28 6.06
C ASP A 118 7.50 -18.05 6.61
N VAL A 119 8.52 -18.32 7.41
CA VAL A 119 9.35 -17.26 8.02
C VAL A 119 10.44 -16.88 7.02
N THR A 120 10.42 -15.66 6.58
CA THR A 120 11.46 -15.05 5.76
C THR A 120 12.45 -14.32 6.65
N ILE A 121 13.75 -14.60 6.47
CA ILE A 121 14.82 -13.83 7.11
C ILE A 121 15.20 -12.71 6.16
N ILE A 122 15.05 -11.48 6.61
CA ILE A 122 15.49 -10.33 5.87
C ILE A 122 16.98 -10.14 6.11
N GLU A 123 17.81 -10.60 5.16
CA GLU A 123 19.28 -10.54 5.24
C GLU A 123 19.85 -9.14 4.98
N GLU A 124 19.09 -8.26 4.34
CA GLU A 124 19.52 -6.90 4.14
C GLU A 124 19.59 -6.21 5.50
N GLU A 125 20.80 -5.70 5.85
CA GLU A 125 20.86 -4.59 6.78
C GLU A 125 19.94 -3.52 6.19
N TRP A 126 18.73 -3.45 6.73
CA TRP A 126 17.89 -2.30 6.48
C TRP A 126 18.76 -1.13 6.83
N GLU A 127 19.29 -0.43 5.81
CA GLU A 127 19.99 0.83 6.09
C GLU A 127 19.01 1.57 6.99
N GLU A 128 19.29 1.53 8.29
CA GLU A 128 18.58 2.32 9.27
C GLU A 128 18.48 3.67 8.61
N ALA A 129 17.27 4.18 8.46
CA ALA A 129 17.11 5.53 7.96
C ALA A 129 17.83 6.42 8.98
N VAL A 130 19.17 6.45 8.87
CA VAL A 130 20.06 7.09 9.83
C VAL A 130 19.72 8.56 9.76
N LEU A 131 19.16 9.08 10.83
CA LEU A 131 18.79 10.49 10.92
C LEU A 131 20.00 11.40 10.69
N GLY A 132 21.22 10.89 10.98
CA GLY A 132 22.48 11.61 10.88
C GLY A 132 22.47 12.84 11.78
N ASP A 133 22.98 13.95 11.29
CA ASP A 133 23.06 15.22 12.05
C ASP A 133 21.74 16.03 12.02
N PHE A 134 20.65 15.47 11.51
CA PHE A 134 19.37 16.16 11.39
C PHE A 134 18.46 15.88 12.61
N GLU A 135 17.70 16.87 13.04
CA GLU A 135 16.73 16.73 14.15
C GLU A 135 15.50 15.89 13.76
N HIS A 136 15.13 15.88 12.46
CA HIS A 136 13.94 15.20 11.95
C HIS A 136 14.19 14.60 10.56
N TYR A 137 13.60 13.45 10.27
CA TYR A 137 13.68 12.80 8.95
C TYR A 137 13.22 13.71 7.80
N MET A 138 12.13 14.42 7.98
CA MET A 138 11.63 15.36 6.97
C MET A 138 12.66 16.46 6.65
N LEU A 139 13.39 16.95 7.65
CA LEU A 139 14.46 17.94 7.46
C LEU A 139 15.61 17.33 6.65
N LYS A 140 16.01 16.10 6.97
CA LYS A 140 17.01 15.34 6.21
C LYS A 140 16.60 15.20 4.75
N GLU A 141 15.36 14.72 4.49
CA GLU A 141 14.83 14.56 3.14
C GLU A 141 14.81 15.86 2.34
N ILE A 142 14.50 17.00 2.97
CA ILE A 142 14.56 18.32 2.33
C ILE A 142 15.98 18.62 1.81
N TYR A 143 16.99 18.35 2.62
CA TYR A 143 18.38 18.59 2.23
C TYR A 143 18.93 17.56 1.25
N GLU A 144 18.41 16.34 1.25
CA GLU A 144 18.79 15.28 0.31
C GLU A 144 18.18 15.42 -1.10
N GLN A 145 17.17 16.28 -1.27
CA GLN A 145 16.49 16.46 -2.58
C GLN A 145 17.44 16.68 -3.77
N PRO A 146 18.51 17.49 -3.68
CA PRO A 146 19.42 17.68 -4.82
C PRO A 146 20.10 16.38 -5.28
N ASP A 147 20.47 15.51 -4.34
CA ASP A 147 21.13 14.24 -4.64
C ASP A 147 20.12 13.20 -5.12
N ALA A 148 18.97 13.12 -4.50
CA ALA A 148 17.84 12.27 -4.95
C ALA A 148 17.42 12.62 -6.39
N LEU A 149 17.31 13.90 -6.73
CA LEU A 149 17.01 14.34 -8.09
C LEU A 149 18.12 13.97 -9.08
N ARG A 150 19.39 14.12 -8.71
CA ARG A 150 20.53 13.70 -9.57
C ARG A 150 20.47 12.20 -9.85
N GLN A 151 20.22 11.38 -8.83
CA GLN A 151 20.09 9.94 -8.97
C GLN A 151 18.88 9.58 -9.85
N CYS A 152 17.74 10.22 -9.63
CA CYS A 152 16.53 10.00 -10.42
C CYS A 152 16.71 10.33 -11.90
N ILE A 153 17.47 11.38 -12.23
CA ILE A 153 17.74 11.81 -13.62
C ILE A 153 18.85 10.98 -14.27
N ASN A 154 19.73 10.37 -13.48
CA ASN A 154 20.89 9.65 -13.98
C ASN A 154 20.47 8.51 -14.92
N GLY A 155 21.05 8.48 -16.12
CA GLY A 155 20.71 7.51 -17.17
C GLY A 155 19.34 7.73 -17.86
N ARG A 156 18.53 8.68 -17.38
CA ARG A 156 17.21 8.99 -17.93
C ARG A 156 17.16 10.25 -18.78
N PHE A 157 18.30 10.91 -18.96
CA PHE A 157 18.41 12.10 -19.80
C PHE A 157 19.51 11.91 -20.85
N ASP A 158 19.11 11.98 -22.14
CA ASP A 158 20.01 11.99 -23.28
C ASP A 158 20.46 13.44 -23.56
N ARG A 159 21.66 13.79 -23.07
CA ARG A 159 22.21 15.15 -23.24
C ARG A 159 22.50 15.51 -24.68
N VAL A 160 22.75 14.53 -25.56
CA VAL A 160 23.06 14.75 -26.96
C VAL A 160 21.82 15.12 -27.77
N ARG A 161 20.70 14.45 -27.45
CA ARG A 161 19.44 14.67 -28.16
C ARG A 161 18.48 15.61 -27.43
N GLY A 162 18.78 15.95 -26.17
CA GLY A 162 17.88 16.75 -25.33
C GLY A 162 16.58 16.04 -24.94
N ASN A 163 16.57 14.70 -24.96
CA ASN A 163 15.39 13.90 -24.73
C ASN A 163 15.45 13.12 -23.40
N GLY A 164 14.30 12.92 -22.79
CA GLY A 164 14.14 11.96 -21.70
C GLY A 164 14.18 10.51 -22.21
N ARG A 165 14.75 9.60 -21.44
CA ARG A 165 14.73 8.15 -21.66
C ARG A 165 13.99 7.48 -20.51
N LEU A 166 12.79 7.03 -20.78
CA LEU A 166 11.99 6.24 -19.85
C LEU A 166 11.82 4.84 -20.43
N GLY A 167 12.76 3.93 -20.09
CA GLY A 167 12.84 2.59 -20.68
C GLY A 167 11.56 1.77 -20.46
N GLY A 168 10.92 1.91 -19.31
CA GLY A 168 9.67 1.20 -19.01
C GLY A 168 8.44 1.66 -19.80
N LEU A 169 8.51 2.83 -20.46
CA LEU A 169 7.37 3.35 -21.22
C LEU A 169 7.20 2.65 -22.57
N ASN A 170 8.30 2.14 -23.17
CA ASN A 170 8.30 1.39 -24.43
C ASN A 170 7.45 2.02 -25.56
N MET A 171 7.44 3.35 -25.64
CA MET A 171 6.71 4.12 -26.64
C MET A 171 7.67 4.96 -27.49
N THR A 172 7.38 5.02 -28.77
CA THR A 172 8.10 5.89 -29.72
C THR A 172 7.62 7.35 -29.58
N PRO A 173 8.44 8.34 -29.97
CA PRO A 173 8.02 9.75 -30.00
C PRO A 173 6.73 9.97 -30.82
N LEU A 174 6.53 9.21 -31.89
CA LEU A 174 5.32 9.29 -32.73
C LEU A 174 4.07 8.77 -31.99
N GLU A 175 4.21 7.71 -31.20
CA GLU A 175 3.12 7.19 -30.37
C GLU A 175 2.78 8.17 -29.25
N LEU A 176 3.78 8.73 -28.61
CA LEU A 176 3.61 9.76 -27.58
C LEU A 176 2.88 10.99 -28.13
N SER A 177 3.22 11.45 -29.35
CA SER A 177 2.56 12.60 -29.96
C SER A 177 1.09 12.37 -30.34
N LYS A 178 0.65 11.13 -30.39
CA LYS A 178 -0.74 10.72 -30.71
C LYS A 178 -1.59 10.41 -29.48
N LEU A 179 -1.06 10.55 -28.29
CA LEU A 179 -1.80 10.31 -27.06
C LEU A 179 -3.02 11.25 -26.96
N PRO A 180 -4.22 10.72 -26.77
CA PRO A 180 -5.43 11.53 -26.63
C PRO A 180 -5.42 12.32 -25.32
N HIS A 181 -4.91 11.73 -24.25
CA HIS A 181 -4.70 12.35 -22.94
C HIS A 181 -3.79 11.50 -22.06
N VAL A 182 -3.31 12.11 -20.99
CA VAL A 182 -2.60 11.43 -19.90
C VAL A 182 -3.42 11.57 -18.62
N ARG A 183 -3.51 10.49 -17.84
CA ARG A 183 -4.07 10.50 -16.49
C ARG A 183 -3.02 10.10 -15.49
N LEU A 184 -2.98 10.82 -14.38
CA LEU A 184 -2.09 10.53 -13.26
C LEU A 184 -2.96 10.23 -12.03
N LEU A 185 -2.59 9.22 -11.28
CA LEU A 185 -3.33 8.70 -10.14
C LEU A 185 -2.41 8.67 -8.92
N GLY A 186 -2.89 9.12 -7.78
CA GLY A 186 -2.14 9.07 -6.54
C GLY A 186 -3.03 9.36 -5.34
N CYS A 187 -2.50 9.13 -4.14
CA CYS A 187 -3.12 9.51 -2.88
C CYS A 187 -2.18 10.40 -2.08
N GLY A 188 -2.72 11.32 -1.28
CA GLY A 188 -1.93 12.20 -0.44
C GLY A 188 -0.89 13.02 -1.23
N THR A 189 0.35 13.04 -0.78
CA THR A 189 1.44 13.78 -1.44
C THR A 189 1.79 13.25 -2.84
N ALA A 190 1.55 11.97 -3.12
CA ALA A 190 1.67 11.41 -4.47
C ALA A 190 0.65 12.03 -5.44
N ASN A 191 -0.56 12.37 -4.97
CA ASN A 191 -1.53 13.10 -5.79
C ASN A 191 -1.06 14.54 -6.08
N HIS A 192 -0.45 15.23 -5.12
CA HIS A 192 0.12 16.56 -5.37
C HIS A 192 1.24 16.51 -6.41
N ALA A 193 2.09 15.48 -6.38
CA ALA A 193 3.07 15.25 -7.43
C ALA A 193 2.41 14.97 -8.79
N ALA A 194 1.30 14.21 -8.80
CA ALA A 194 0.50 13.95 -9.99
C ALA A 194 -0.09 15.24 -10.58
N GLU A 195 -0.61 16.14 -9.77
CA GLU A 195 -1.16 17.43 -10.21
C GLU A 195 -0.09 18.30 -10.88
N ILE A 196 1.10 18.41 -10.26
CA ILE A 196 2.23 19.14 -10.85
C ILE A 196 2.67 18.46 -12.16
N GLY A 197 2.76 17.12 -12.17
CA GLY A 197 3.09 16.35 -13.36
C GLY A 197 2.11 16.58 -14.50
N GLY A 198 0.81 16.56 -14.22
CA GLY A 198 -0.25 16.87 -15.18
C GLY A 198 -0.12 18.26 -15.77
N PHE A 199 0.06 19.26 -14.90
CA PHE A 199 0.30 20.64 -15.35
C PHE A 199 1.54 20.77 -16.27
N LEU A 200 2.63 20.11 -15.93
CA LEU A 200 3.87 20.13 -16.74
C LEU A 200 3.65 19.43 -18.10
N ILE A 201 2.95 18.29 -18.13
CA ILE A 201 2.65 17.58 -19.37
C ILE A 201 1.77 18.46 -20.30
N GLU A 202 0.73 19.08 -19.76
CA GLU A 202 -0.12 19.99 -20.55
C GLU A 202 0.66 21.19 -21.06
N SER A 203 1.43 21.84 -20.20
CA SER A 203 2.13 23.08 -20.56
C SER A 203 3.27 22.85 -21.56
N LEU A 204 4.03 21.76 -21.42
CA LEU A 204 5.22 21.49 -22.20
C LEU A 204 4.96 20.57 -23.40
N ALA A 205 4.22 19.48 -23.19
CA ALA A 205 3.94 18.50 -24.24
C ALA A 205 2.66 18.77 -25.03
N ARG A 206 1.79 19.67 -24.53
CA ARG A 206 0.50 20.02 -25.15
C ARG A 206 -0.44 18.82 -25.30
N ILE A 207 -0.32 17.86 -24.39
CA ILE A 207 -1.21 16.69 -24.28
C ILE A 207 -2.13 16.92 -23.11
N PRO A 208 -3.48 16.84 -23.28
CA PRO A 208 -4.42 16.97 -22.19
C PRO A 208 -4.07 16.04 -21.05
N SER A 209 -3.95 16.57 -19.83
CA SER A 209 -3.53 15.79 -18.67
C SER A 209 -4.37 16.15 -17.45
N VAL A 210 -4.70 15.15 -16.65
CA VAL A 210 -5.46 15.34 -15.43
C VAL A 210 -4.96 14.39 -14.34
N ALA A 211 -4.83 14.93 -13.13
CA ALA A 211 -4.58 14.14 -11.93
C ALA A 211 -5.89 13.79 -11.23
N HIS A 212 -5.96 12.62 -10.66
CA HIS A 212 -7.09 12.15 -9.87
C HIS A 212 -6.60 11.55 -8.55
N ILE A 213 -7.32 11.82 -7.49
CA ILE A 213 -7.18 11.07 -6.23
C ILE A 213 -7.66 9.64 -6.49
N SER A 214 -6.83 8.65 -6.20
CA SER A 214 -7.10 7.26 -6.58
C SER A 214 -8.38 6.70 -5.96
N SER A 215 -8.72 7.04 -4.71
CA SER A 215 -9.96 6.65 -4.05
C SER A 215 -11.20 7.16 -4.80
N GLU A 216 -11.20 8.43 -5.17
CA GLU A 216 -12.29 9.07 -5.88
C GLU A 216 -12.42 8.56 -7.32
N PHE A 217 -11.28 8.29 -7.96
CA PHE A 217 -11.24 7.82 -9.34
C PHE A 217 -12.06 6.54 -9.54
N ARG A 218 -11.89 5.57 -8.67
CA ARG A 218 -12.62 4.31 -8.73
C ARG A 218 -14.11 4.51 -8.48
N THR A 219 -14.46 5.30 -7.46
CA THR A 219 -15.85 5.52 -7.04
C THR A 219 -16.68 6.21 -8.11
N ASN A 220 -16.04 7.04 -8.94
CA ASN A 220 -16.70 7.79 -10.01
C ASN A 220 -16.91 6.98 -11.30
N GLU A 221 -16.71 5.67 -11.29
CA GLU A 221 -16.88 4.78 -12.45
C GLU A 221 -16.26 5.34 -13.75
N PRO A 222 -14.94 5.57 -13.79
CA PRO A 222 -14.31 6.33 -14.86
C PRO A 222 -14.45 5.67 -16.24
N VAL A 223 -14.68 6.48 -17.25
CA VAL A 223 -14.56 6.03 -18.63
C VAL A 223 -13.09 5.94 -18.98
N ILE A 224 -12.63 4.74 -19.38
CA ILE A 224 -11.24 4.48 -19.75
C ILE A 224 -11.10 4.47 -21.27
N ASN A 225 -10.18 5.28 -21.77
CA ASN A 225 -9.75 5.23 -23.16
C ASN A 225 -8.52 4.30 -23.26
N PRO A 226 -8.59 3.16 -23.96
CA PRO A 226 -7.47 2.22 -24.08
C PRO A 226 -6.21 2.81 -24.73
N ASN A 227 -6.36 3.89 -25.49
CA ASN A 227 -5.25 4.58 -26.14
C ASN A 227 -4.64 5.71 -25.29
N ALA A 228 -5.21 5.99 -24.12
CA ALA A 228 -4.66 6.97 -23.20
C ALA A 228 -3.52 6.37 -22.39
N LEU A 229 -2.67 7.23 -21.86
CA LEU A 229 -1.59 6.85 -20.96
C LEU A 229 -2.02 7.12 -19.52
N HIS A 230 -1.86 6.12 -18.66
CA HIS A 230 -2.17 6.24 -17.24
C HIS A 230 -0.90 6.01 -16.42
N PHE A 231 -0.66 6.88 -15.45
CA PHE A 231 0.40 6.73 -14.46
C PHE A 231 -0.20 6.56 -13.07
N ALA A 232 0.23 5.54 -12.36
CA ALA A 232 -0.02 5.37 -10.94
C ALA A 232 1.23 5.80 -10.17
N ILE A 233 1.09 6.79 -9.32
CA ILE A 233 2.18 7.37 -8.52
C ILE A 233 2.00 6.93 -7.07
N SER A 234 3.00 6.25 -6.54
CA SER A 234 3.00 5.77 -5.16
C SER A 234 4.43 5.70 -4.64
N GLN A 235 4.65 6.01 -3.37
CA GLN A 235 5.95 5.83 -2.74
C GLN A 235 6.21 4.34 -2.50
N SER A 236 5.28 3.64 -1.85
CA SER A 236 5.41 2.22 -1.48
C SER A 236 5.04 1.24 -2.61
N GLY A 237 4.27 1.68 -3.62
CA GLY A 237 3.67 0.77 -4.60
C GLY A 237 2.47 -0.03 -4.07
N GLU A 238 2.16 0.04 -2.79
CA GLU A 238 1.15 -0.80 -2.10
C GLU A 238 -0.08 -0.03 -1.61
N THR A 239 -0.22 1.25 -1.95
CA THR A 239 -1.39 2.04 -1.55
C THR A 239 -2.67 1.41 -2.09
N ALA A 240 -3.53 0.91 -1.21
CA ALA A 240 -4.71 0.12 -1.57
C ALA A 240 -5.63 0.79 -2.60
N ASP A 241 -5.90 2.09 -2.41
CA ASP A 241 -6.73 2.86 -3.35
C ASP A 241 -6.06 3.01 -4.72
N THR A 242 -4.74 3.23 -4.74
CA THR A 242 -3.99 3.33 -5.99
C THR A 242 -3.98 1.99 -6.73
N LEU A 243 -3.75 0.88 -6.05
CA LEU A 243 -3.82 -0.46 -6.63
C LEU A 243 -5.23 -0.80 -7.12
N SER A 244 -6.26 -0.39 -6.39
CA SER A 244 -7.66 -0.57 -6.79
C SER A 244 -8.00 0.22 -8.06
N ALA A 245 -7.53 1.47 -8.17
CA ALA A 245 -7.68 2.28 -9.37
C ALA A 245 -6.93 1.69 -10.57
N VAL A 246 -5.72 1.14 -10.35
CA VAL A 246 -4.96 0.41 -11.37
C VAL A 246 -5.74 -0.80 -11.87
N LYS A 247 -6.26 -1.64 -10.96
CA LYS A 247 -7.08 -2.80 -11.31
C LYS A 247 -8.30 -2.40 -12.16
N GLU A 248 -8.98 -1.32 -11.79
CA GLU A 248 -10.14 -0.80 -12.53
C GLU A 248 -9.79 -0.40 -13.96
N ILE A 249 -8.66 0.30 -14.16
CA ILE A 249 -8.18 0.69 -15.49
C ILE A 249 -7.86 -0.55 -16.33
N LEU A 250 -7.14 -1.51 -15.76
CA LEU A 250 -6.77 -2.75 -16.46
C LEU A 250 -7.99 -3.58 -16.85
N LEU A 251 -8.98 -3.72 -15.96
CA LEU A 251 -10.25 -4.42 -16.24
C LEU A 251 -11.02 -3.77 -17.40
N LYS A 252 -10.92 -2.45 -17.54
CA LYS A 252 -11.55 -1.69 -18.64
C LYS A 252 -10.67 -1.59 -19.90
N GLY A 253 -9.58 -2.36 -19.98
CA GLY A 253 -8.70 -2.46 -21.14
C GLY A 253 -7.69 -1.32 -21.29
N GLY A 254 -7.51 -0.48 -20.29
CA GLY A 254 -6.47 0.55 -20.26
C GLY A 254 -5.09 -0.02 -19.92
N LYS A 255 -4.05 0.80 -20.13
CA LYS A 255 -2.67 0.50 -19.74
C LYS A 255 -2.24 1.44 -18.64
N VAL A 256 -1.50 0.94 -17.64
CA VAL A 256 -1.00 1.73 -16.52
C VAL A 256 0.52 1.52 -16.39
N HIS A 257 1.23 2.60 -16.14
CA HIS A 257 2.65 2.60 -15.77
C HIS A 257 2.80 3.07 -14.33
N GLY A 258 3.56 2.33 -13.54
CA GLY A 258 3.89 2.71 -12.16
C GLY A 258 5.05 3.71 -12.11
N VAL A 259 4.92 4.70 -11.24
CA VAL A 259 6.03 5.54 -10.76
C VAL A 259 6.14 5.27 -9.27
N VAL A 260 7.08 4.40 -8.92
CA VAL A 260 7.20 3.85 -7.56
C VAL A 260 8.62 4.05 -7.06
N ASN A 261 8.78 4.33 -5.78
CA ASN A 261 10.09 4.57 -5.17
C ASN A 261 10.68 3.28 -4.57
N VAL A 262 9.85 2.41 -4.02
CA VAL A 262 10.24 1.11 -3.48
C VAL A 262 9.96 0.04 -4.54
N VAL A 263 10.94 -0.83 -4.80
CA VAL A 263 10.85 -1.93 -5.79
C VAL A 263 10.77 -3.25 -5.04
#